data_63bbfe3a78d023aeb0ac3beee8f9750d
#
_entry.id   63bbfe3a78d023aeb0ac3beee8f9750d
#
_cell.length_a   1.000
_cell.length_b   1.000
_cell.length_c   1.000
_cell.angle_alpha   90.00
_cell.angle_beta   90.00
_cell.angle_gamma   90.00
#
_symmetry.space_group_name_H-M   'P 1'
#
loop_
_entity.id
_entity.type
_entity.pdbx_description
1 polymer ?
#
loop_
_entity_poly.entity_id
_entity_poly.type
_entity_poly.pdbx_seq_one_letter_code
_entity_poly.pdbx_strand_id
1 'polypeptide(L)'
;MDKVKSYIEKNKDRFLNELFELLRIPSISAQSDHKPDMTRCAEWLAASLMKAGADHAEVLPTEGNPVVFAERIVDPKAKTVLVYGHYDVMPVDPVDEWRTSPFEPVVKDGRIWCRGADDDKGQLFMHAKAFEAMCATDSLPCNVKFLLEGEEEIGSPSLYKFCADNKKMLKADIILVSDTSMISMQIPSITCGLRGLTYMEVEVTGPNKDLHSGLFGGAVANPANVLALSLIHISEPTRL
;
A
#
# COMPACT_ATOMS: atom_id res chain seq x y z
N MET A 1 -23.98 -12.63 -11.14
CA MET A 1 -23.85 -11.87 -9.88
C MET A 1 -24.25 -12.71 -8.66
N ASP A 2 -25.38 -13.40 -8.66
CA ASP A 2 -25.85 -14.17 -7.49
C ASP A 2 -24.97 -15.35 -7.10
N LYS A 3 -24.38 -16.05 -8.08
CA LYS A 3 -23.42 -17.15 -7.81
C LYS A 3 -22.15 -16.64 -7.08
N VAL A 4 -21.61 -15.48 -7.50
CA VAL A 4 -20.44 -14.87 -6.88
C VAL A 4 -20.74 -14.46 -5.44
N LYS A 5 -21.87 -13.78 -5.21
CA LYS A 5 -22.30 -13.40 -3.85
C LYS A 5 -22.51 -14.62 -2.95
N SER A 6 -23.16 -15.67 -3.46
CA SER A 6 -23.35 -16.92 -2.73
C SER A 6 -22.02 -17.60 -2.40
N TYR A 7 -21.06 -17.57 -3.31
CA TYR A 7 -19.71 -18.11 -3.06
C TYR A 7 -18.99 -17.33 -1.96
N ILE A 8 -19.02 -15.99 -2.01
CA ILE A 8 -18.41 -15.12 -0.98
C ILE A 8 -19.05 -15.42 0.38
N GLU A 9 -20.38 -15.42 0.48
CA GLU A 9 -21.09 -15.65 1.74
C GLU A 9 -20.78 -17.03 2.33
N LYS A 10 -20.69 -18.06 1.49
CA LYS A 10 -20.34 -19.41 1.92
C LYS A 10 -18.88 -19.53 2.42
N ASN A 11 -17.98 -18.67 1.94
CA ASN A 11 -16.55 -18.74 2.24
C ASN A 11 -16.06 -17.60 3.14
N LYS A 12 -16.95 -16.78 3.67
CA LYS A 12 -16.55 -15.56 4.42
C LYS A 12 -15.64 -15.83 5.61
N ASP A 13 -15.89 -16.92 6.38
CA ASP A 13 -15.07 -17.27 7.54
C ASP A 13 -13.66 -17.72 7.11
N ARG A 14 -13.58 -18.47 6.01
CA ARG A 14 -12.28 -18.82 5.40
C ARG A 14 -11.54 -17.58 4.90
N PHE A 15 -12.23 -16.69 4.21
CA PHE A 15 -11.65 -15.44 3.73
C PHE A 15 -11.13 -14.58 4.88
N LEU A 16 -11.88 -14.48 5.96
CA LEU A 16 -11.44 -13.76 7.14
C LEU A 16 -10.18 -14.38 7.77
N ASN A 17 -10.13 -15.70 7.88
CA ASN A 17 -8.96 -16.40 8.41
C ASN A 17 -7.73 -16.21 7.52
N GLU A 18 -7.87 -16.31 6.19
CA GLU A 18 -6.80 -16.07 5.23
C GLU A 18 -6.31 -14.61 5.28
N LEU A 19 -7.21 -13.63 5.45
CA LEU A 19 -6.81 -12.23 5.70
C LEU A 19 -6.00 -12.11 7.00
N PHE A 20 -6.40 -12.80 8.06
CA PHE A 20 -5.66 -12.78 9.33
C PHE A 20 -4.25 -13.39 9.19
N GLU A 21 -4.10 -14.44 8.38
CA GLU A 21 -2.77 -14.98 8.06
C GLU A 21 -1.90 -13.93 7.38
N LEU A 22 -2.43 -13.23 6.38
CA LEU A 22 -1.72 -12.16 5.68
C LEU A 22 -1.35 -11.00 6.61
N LEU A 23 -2.27 -10.58 7.48
CA LEU A 23 -2.06 -9.46 8.41
C LEU A 23 -1.02 -9.77 9.49
N ARG A 24 -0.82 -11.04 9.87
CA ARG A 24 0.21 -11.46 10.82
C ARG A 24 1.63 -11.37 10.27
N ILE A 25 1.81 -11.19 8.98
CA ILE A 25 3.13 -11.01 8.40
C ILE A 25 3.55 -9.54 8.53
N PRO A 26 4.53 -9.19 9.36
CA PRO A 26 4.93 -7.80 9.57
C PRO A 26 5.83 -7.29 8.45
N SER A 27 5.28 -7.14 7.25
CA SER A 27 6.00 -6.69 6.06
C SER A 27 6.27 -5.18 6.09
N ILE A 28 7.13 -4.76 7.01
CA ILE A 28 7.52 -3.34 7.18
C ILE A 28 8.67 -3.02 6.22
N SER A 29 8.41 -2.30 5.14
CA SER A 29 9.39 -1.99 4.09
C SER A 29 10.52 -1.08 4.57
N ALA A 30 10.23 -0.16 5.49
CA ALA A 30 11.18 0.83 6.00
C ALA A 30 12.23 0.26 6.97
N GLN A 31 12.11 -1.00 7.41
CA GLN A 31 12.97 -1.61 8.42
C GLN A 31 13.70 -2.84 7.87
N SER A 32 15.03 -2.81 7.87
CA SER A 32 15.87 -3.87 7.28
C SER A 32 15.66 -5.24 7.92
N ASP A 33 15.30 -5.29 9.20
CA ASP A 33 15.09 -6.53 9.95
C ASP A 33 13.87 -7.30 9.47
N HIS A 34 12.94 -6.61 8.78
CA HIS A 34 11.73 -7.18 8.18
C HIS A 34 11.91 -7.66 6.73
N LYS A 35 13.12 -7.62 6.15
CA LYS A 35 13.36 -8.17 4.81
C LYS A 35 12.87 -9.61 4.62
N PRO A 36 13.07 -10.54 5.57
CA PRO A 36 12.50 -11.89 5.46
C PRO A 36 10.97 -11.89 5.44
N ASP A 37 10.34 -10.99 6.16
CA ASP A 37 8.89 -10.85 6.20
C ASP A 37 8.34 -10.30 4.87
N MET A 38 9.07 -9.40 4.22
CA MET A 38 8.73 -8.92 2.87
C MET A 38 8.66 -10.08 1.86
N THR A 39 9.71 -10.92 1.84
CA THR A 39 9.75 -12.10 0.97
C THR A 39 8.62 -13.07 1.30
N ARG A 40 8.42 -13.39 2.59
CA ARG A 40 7.35 -14.27 3.04
C ARG A 40 5.96 -13.77 2.66
N CYS A 41 5.73 -12.45 2.74
CA CYS A 41 4.47 -11.83 2.34
C CYS A 41 4.24 -11.95 0.83
N ALA A 42 5.25 -11.67 0.02
CA ALA A 42 5.17 -11.82 -1.43
C ALA A 42 4.90 -13.28 -1.84
N GLU A 43 5.59 -14.24 -1.24
CA GLU A 43 5.37 -15.68 -1.50
C GLU A 43 3.97 -16.13 -1.10
N TRP A 44 3.46 -15.67 0.06
CA TRP A 44 2.11 -15.96 0.49
C TRP A 44 1.06 -15.44 -0.51
N LEU A 45 1.25 -14.21 -1.00
CA LEU A 45 0.35 -13.61 -1.99
C LEU A 45 0.39 -14.33 -3.34
N ALA A 46 1.57 -14.68 -3.83
CA ALA A 46 1.71 -15.46 -5.06
C ALA A 46 0.99 -16.82 -4.94
N ALA A 47 1.21 -17.54 -3.85
CA ALA A 47 0.54 -18.81 -3.58
C ALA A 47 -0.99 -18.65 -3.44
N SER A 48 -1.45 -17.57 -2.79
CA SER A 48 -2.87 -17.25 -2.65
C SER A 48 -3.54 -16.97 -4.00
N LEU A 49 -2.88 -16.22 -4.90
CA LEU A 49 -3.39 -15.91 -6.24
C LEU A 49 -3.42 -17.16 -7.13
N MET A 50 -2.43 -18.05 -7.04
CA MET A 50 -2.46 -19.36 -7.71
C MET A 50 -3.65 -20.18 -7.25
N LYS A 51 -3.86 -20.28 -5.94
CA LYS A 51 -5.00 -21.00 -5.35
C LYS A 51 -6.36 -20.38 -5.73
N ALA A 52 -6.38 -19.06 -5.93
CA ALA A 52 -7.57 -18.31 -6.36
C ALA A 52 -7.94 -18.57 -7.83
N GLY A 53 -7.05 -19.16 -8.63
CA GLY A 53 -7.31 -19.52 -10.02
C GLY A 53 -6.50 -18.73 -11.06
N ALA A 54 -5.41 -18.09 -10.68
CA ALA A 54 -4.47 -17.53 -11.64
C ALA A 54 -3.83 -18.64 -12.50
N ASP A 55 -3.58 -18.36 -13.77
CA ASP A 55 -2.85 -19.26 -14.66
C ASP A 55 -1.36 -19.29 -14.33
N HIS A 56 -0.88 -18.15 -13.81
CA HIS A 56 0.51 -17.94 -13.43
C HIS A 56 0.58 -16.93 -12.27
N ALA A 57 1.47 -17.17 -11.31
CA ALA A 57 1.86 -16.21 -10.29
C ALA A 57 3.33 -16.42 -9.90
N GLU A 58 4.07 -15.34 -9.78
CA GLU A 58 5.49 -15.38 -9.46
C GLU A 58 5.90 -14.18 -8.61
N VAL A 59 6.98 -14.38 -7.84
CA VAL A 59 7.66 -13.32 -7.09
C VAL A 59 8.87 -12.89 -7.89
N LEU A 60 8.85 -11.65 -8.36
CA LEU A 60 9.88 -11.07 -9.23
C LEU A 60 10.81 -10.17 -8.41
N PRO A 61 12.13 -10.33 -8.56
CA PRO A 61 13.09 -9.49 -7.87
C PRO A 61 13.07 -8.05 -8.40
N THR A 62 13.33 -7.10 -7.54
CA THR A 62 13.63 -5.71 -7.87
C THR A 62 14.98 -5.31 -7.28
N GLU A 63 15.37 -4.05 -7.37
CA GLU A 63 16.54 -3.52 -6.65
C GLU A 63 16.29 -3.44 -5.13
N GLY A 64 15.03 -3.44 -4.71
CA GLY A 64 14.60 -3.41 -3.31
C GLY A 64 13.77 -4.63 -2.91
N ASN A 65 12.52 -4.39 -2.51
CA ASN A 65 11.59 -5.47 -2.16
C ASN A 65 10.94 -6.08 -3.42
N PRO A 66 10.65 -7.39 -3.42
CA PRO A 66 10.13 -8.05 -4.60
C PRO A 66 8.72 -7.59 -4.97
N VAL A 67 8.37 -7.77 -6.23
CA VAL A 67 7.02 -7.57 -6.77
C VAL A 67 6.36 -8.93 -6.95
N VAL A 68 5.07 -9.04 -6.67
CA VAL A 68 4.24 -10.19 -7.05
C VAL A 68 3.51 -9.86 -8.34
N PHE A 69 3.71 -10.68 -9.35
CA PHE A 69 2.94 -10.66 -10.58
C PHE A 69 2.09 -11.92 -10.68
N ALA A 70 0.83 -11.77 -11.08
CA ALA A 70 -0.03 -12.90 -11.43
C ALA A 70 -0.96 -12.53 -12.58
N GLU A 71 -1.40 -13.56 -13.33
CA GLU A 71 -2.36 -13.34 -14.41
C GLU A 71 -3.33 -14.52 -14.60
N ARG A 72 -4.50 -14.17 -15.11
CA ARG A 72 -5.50 -15.09 -15.68
C ARG A 72 -5.96 -14.55 -17.02
N ILE A 73 -5.75 -15.31 -18.10
CA ILE A 73 -6.14 -14.96 -19.46
C ILE A 73 -7.34 -15.81 -19.86
N VAL A 74 -8.53 -15.25 -19.83
CA VAL A 74 -9.77 -15.96 -20.24
C VAL A 74 -9.96 -15.97 -21.76
N ASP A 75 -9.58 -14.88 -22.44
CA ASP A 75 -9.60 -14.73 -23.90
C ASP A 75 -8.56 -13.68 -24.31
N PRO A 76 -7.63 -13.98 -25.23
CA PRO A 76 -6.64 -13.00 -25.71
C PRO A 76 -7.25 -11.73 -26.32
N LYS A 77 -8.52 -11.76 -26.73
CA LYS A 77 -9.24 -10.61 -27.28
C LYS A 77 -10.04 -9.82 -26.24
N ALA A 78 -10.23 -10.38 -25.05
CA ALA A 78 -10.92 -9.71 -23.98
C ALA A 78 -10.12 -8.54 -23.42
N LYS A 79 -10.82 -7.57 -22.83
CA LYS A 79 -10.16 -6.49 -22.07
C LYS A 79 -9.35 -7.05 -20.91
N THR A 80 -8.24 -6.40 -20.60
CA THR A 80 -7.35 -6.76 -19.49
C THR A 80 -7.41 -5.70 -18.42
N VAL A 81 -7.68 -6.12 -17.19
CA VAL A 81 -7.61 -5.29 -15.98
C VAL A 81 -6.33 -5.65 -15.23
N LEU A 82 -5.52 -4.65 -14.94
CA LEU A 82 -4.36 -4.76 -14.04
C LEU A 82 -4.77 -4.25 -12.66
N VAL A 83 -4.83 -5.13 -11.69
CA VAL A 83 -5.05 -4.79 -10.29
C VAL A 83 -3.71 -4.44 -9.67
N TYR A 84 -3.61 -3.23 -9.13
CA TYR A 84 -2.47 -2.78 -8.34
C TYR A 84 -2.83 -2.75 -6.85
N GLY A 85 -1.86 -3.05 -6.02
CA GLY A 85 -1.90 -2.90 -4.57
C GLY A 85 -0.50 -3.02 -3.99
N HIS A 86 -0.36 -2.69 -2.70
CA HIS A 86 0.91 -2.89 -2.00
C HIS A 86 0.74 -3.78 -0.78
N TYR A 87 1.77 -4.56 -0.48
CA TYR A 87 1.75 -5.51 0.63
C TYR A 87 2.66 -5.10 1.79
N ASP A 88 3.44 -4.05 1.62
CA ASP A 88 4.19 -3.45 2.71
C ASP A 88 3.31 -2.58 3.60
N VAL A 89 3.80 -2.30 4.77
CA VAL A 89 3.09 -1.52 5.79
C VAL A 89 4.06 -0.60 6.52
N MET A 90 3.52 0.52 7.03
CA MET A 90 4.26 1.45 7.89
C MET A 90 4.74 0.78 9.19
N PRO A 91 5.86 1.26 9.78
CA PRO A 91 6.27 0.91 11.13
C PRO A 91 5.15 1.12 12.15
N VAL A 92 5.27 0.42 13.27
CA VAL A 92 4.24 0.42 14.33
C VAL A 92 4.64 1.20 15.58
N ASP A 93 5.77 1.88 15.54
CA ASP A 93 6.26 2.67 16.66
C ASP A 93 5.45 3.97 16.84
N PRO A 94 5.17 4.37 18.08
CA PRO A 94 5.47 3.67 19.33
C PRO A 94 4.45 2.56 19.63
N VAL A 95 4.94 1.35 19.92
CA VAL A 95 4.09 0.13 20.11
C VAL A 95 3.16 0.24 21.31
N ASP A 96 3.53 0.98 22.33
CA ASP A 96 2.75 1.17 23.55
C ASP A 96 1.49 2.04 23.37
N GLU A 97 1.37 2.76 22.28
CA GLU A 97 0.15 3.51 21.93
C GLU A 97 -0.92 2.62 21.26
N TRP A 98 -0.58 1.41 20.85
CA TRP A 98 -1.54 0.52 20.23
C TRP A 98 -2.50 -0.07 21.26
N ARG A 99 -3.80 -0.06 20.93
CA ARG A 99 -4.87 -0.65 21.78
C ARG A 99 -4.95 -2.17 21.67
N THR A 100 -4.39 -2.74 20.61
CA THR A 100 -4.26 -4.17 20.32
C THR A 100 -2.87 -4.41 19.78
N SER A 101 -2.38 -5.66 19.81
CA SER A 101 -1.11 -5.98 19.16
C SER A 101 -1.18 -5.63 17.65
N PRO A 102 -0.22 -4.88 17.10
CA PRO A 102 -0.31 -4.37 15.73
C PRO A 102 -0.37 -5.46 14.66
N PHE A 103 0.21 -6.63 14.90
CA PHE A 103 0.23 -7.76 13.96
C PHE A 103 -0.54 -8.99 14.45
N GLU A 104 -1.41 -8.83 15.46
CA GLU A 104 -2.35 -9.87 15.87
C GLU A 104 -3.77 -9.36 15.61
N PRO A 105 -4.37 -9.72 14.46
CA PRO A 105 -5.67 -9.18 14.05
C PRO A 105 -6.77 -9.61 15.01
N VAL A 106 -7.57 -8.66 15.44
CA VAL A 106 -8.75 -8.89 16.29
C VAL A 106 -9.98 -8.23 15.69
N VAL A 107 -11.13 -8.89 15.80
CA VAL A 107 -12.43 -8.30 15.47
C VAL A 107 -13.03 -7.69 16.74
N LYS A 108 -13.21 -6.38 16.74
CA LYS A 108 -13.83 -5.65 17.85
C LYS A 108 -14.75 -4.57 17.29
N ASP A 109 -15.96 -4.49 17.81
CA ASP A 109 -16.97 -3.50 17.42
C ASP A 109 -17.26 -3.51 15.90
N GLY A 110 -17.28 -4.72 15.28
CA GLY A 110 -17.52 -4.90 13.85
C GLY A 110 -16.38 -4.44 12.95
N ARG A 111 -15.18 -4.20 13.49
CA ARG A 111 -13.97 -3.76 12.77
C ARG A 111 -12.80 -4.70 13.03
N ILE A 112 -11.93 -4.83 12.04
CA ILE A 112 -10.65 -5.53 12.18
C ILE A 112 -9.61 -4.50 12.65
N TRP A 113 -8.95 -4.79 13.77
CA TRP A 113 -7.87 -3.99 14.33
C TRP A 113 -6.55 -4.71 14.08
N CYS A 114 -5.74 -4.16 13.18
CA CYS A 114 -4.42 -4.68 12.82
C CYS A 114 -3.72 -3.67 11.91
N ARG A 115 -2.39 -3.59 11.91
CA ARG A 115 -1.63 -2.86 10.90
C ARG A 115 -1.87 -3.49 9.52
N GLY A 116 -2.12 -2.67 8.49
CA GLY A 116 -2.40 -3.13 7.13
C GLY A 116 -3.83 -3.66 6.90
N ALA A 117 -4.71 -3.62 7.92
CA ALA A 117 -6.09 -4.09 7.76
C ALA A 117 -6.91 -3.26 6.77
N ASP A 118 -6.56 -2.00 6.60
CA ASP A 118 -7.11 -1.08 5.62
C ASP A 118 -6.09 -0.79 4.52
N ASP A 119 -4.97 -0.23 4.88
CA ASP A 119 -3.88 0.23 4.03
C ASP A 119 -2.73 -0.80 3.99
N ASP A 120 -2.50 -1.50 2.90
CA ASP A 120 -3.41 -1.78 1.76
C ASP A 120 -3.72 -3.28 1.66
N LYS A 121 -3.18 -4.11 2.62
CA LYS A 121 -3.40 -5.57 2.61
C LYS A 121 -4.88 -5.95 2.58
N GLY A 122 -5.73 -5.25 3.35
CA GLY A 122 -7.17 -5.51 3.34
C GLY A 122 -7.80 -5.21 2.00
N GLN A 123 -7.43 -4.11 1.36
CA GLN A 123 -7.98 -3.67 0.08
C GLN A 123 -7.48 -4.55 -1.07
N LEU A 124 -6.17 -4.84 -1.14
CA LEU A 124 -5.65 -5.77 -2.15
C LEU A 124 -6.23 -7.19 -2.01
N PHE A 125 -6.42 -7.65 -0.76
CA PHE A 125 -7.01 -8.96 -0.48
C PHE A 125 -8.47 -9.05 -0.96
N MET A 126 -9.23 -7.97 -0.85
CA MET A 126 -10.58 -7.89 -1.40
C MET A 126 -10.59 -8.21 -2.90
N HIS A 127 -9.64 -7.66 -3.67
CA HIS A 127 -9.52 -7.97 -5.09
C HIS A 127 -9.15 -9.44 -5.34
N ALA A 128 -8.21 -9.99 -4.57
CA ALA A 128 -7.84 -11.39 -4.69
C ALA A 128 -9.03 -12.33 -4.42
N LYS A 129 -9.90 -11.99 -3.46
CA LYS A 129 -11.09 -12.79 -3.13
C LYS A 129 -12.25 -12.57 -4.11
N ALA A 130 -12.40 -11.39 -4.65
CA ALA A 130 -13.32 -11.15 -5.77
C ALA A 130 -12.91 -11.95 -7.01
N PHE A 131 -11.63 -11.96 -7.34
CA PHE A 131 -11.07 -12.77 -8.41
C PHE A 131 -11.31 -14.27 -8.18
N GLU A 132 -10.98 -14.78 -6.98
CA GLU A 132 -11.26 -16.18 -6.59
C GLU A 132 -12.72 -16.55 -6.79
N ALA A 133 -13.64 -15.72 -6.28
CA ALA A 133 -15.07 -15.98 -6.37
C ALA A 133 -15.56 -16.01 -7.83
N MET A 134 -15.02 -15.12 -8.69
CA MET A 134 -15.36 -15.11 -10.11
C MET A 134 -14.77 -16.31 -10.87
N CYS A 135 -13.56 -16.74 -10.56
CA CYS A 135 -12.96 -17.95 -11.11
C CYS A 135 -13.75 -19.19 -10.69
N ALA A 136 -14.04 -19.35 -9.40
CA ALA A 136 -14.75 -20.51 -8.86
C ALA A 136 -16.20 -20.64 -9.35
N THR A 137 -16.78 -19.57 -9.85
CA THR A 137 -18.16 -19.56 -10.36
C THR A 137 -18.23 -19.46 -11.89
N ASP A 138 -17.08 -19.56 -12.58
CA ASP A 138 -16.97 -19.43 -14.03
C ASP A 138 -17.65 -18.16 -14.57
N SER A 139 -17.38 -17.04 -13.91
CA SER A 139 -18.00 -15.75 -14.19
C SER A 139 -17.00 -14.60 -14.39
N LEU A 140 -15.72 -14.89 -14.55
CA LEU A 140 -14.70 -13.89 -14.81
C LEU A 140 -14.88 -13.29 -16.21
N PRO A 141 -15.21 -11.99 -16.34
CA PRO A 141 -15.63 -11.42 -17.62
C PRO A 141 -14.50 -10.86 -18.48
N CYS A 142 -13.28 -10.83 -17.96
CA CYS A 142 -12.12 -10.20 -18.58
C CYS A 142 -10.82 -10.88 -18.15
N ASN A 143 -9.74 -10.58 -18.83
CA ASN A 143 -8.40 -10.96 -18.38
C ASN A 143 -8.03 -10.13 -17.15
N VAL A 144 -7.38 -10.75 -16.18
CA VAL A 144 -6.95 -10.08 -14.96
C VAL A 144 -5.46 -10.30 -14.76
N LYS A 145 -4.77 -9.23 -14.41
CA LYS A 145 -3.38 -9.23 -13.96
C LYS A 145 -3.31 -8.60 -12.57
N PHE A 146 -2.35 -9.03 -11.79
CA PHE A 146 -2.02 -8.43 -10.51
C PHE A 146 -0.58 -7.94 -10.53
N LEU A 147 -0.36 -6.74 -10.01
CA LEU A 147 0.93 -6.15 -9.73
C LEU A 147 0.90 -5.68 -8.28
N LEU A 148 1.54 -6.45 -7.39
CA LEU A 148 1.57 -6.13 -5.97
C LEU A 148 3.00 -5.81 -5.57
N GLU A 149 3.23 -4.59 -5.09
CA GLU A 149 4.55 -4.12 -4.68
C GLU A 149 4.78 -4.15 -3.17
N GLY A 150 6.03 -4.03 -2.76
CA GLY A 150 6.45 -4.02 -1.37
C GLY A 150 7.25 -2.80 -0.95
N GLU A 151 7.04 -1.64 -1.58
CA GLU A 151 7.80 -0.41 -1.32
C GLU A 151 6.95 0.86 -1.34
N GLU A 152 5.61 0.76 -1.36
CA GLU A 152 4.72 1.93 -1.46
C GLU A 152 4.96 2.89 -0.31
N GLU A 153 5.05 2.38 0.90
CA GLU A 153 5.22 3.14 2.15
C GLU A 153 6.61 3.81 2.30
N ILE A 154 7.51 3.53 1.36
CA ILE A 154 8.82 4.21 1.25
C ILE A 154 8.99 4.93 -0.11
N GLY A 155 7.90 5.13 -0.84
CA GLY A 155 7.83 5.91 -2.08
C GLY A 155 8.16 5.13 -3.35
N SER A 156 7.99 3.81 -3.34
CA SER A 156 8.12 2.90 -4.52
C SER A 156 9.42 3.07 -5.33
N PRO A 157 10.61 3.10 -4.72
CA PRO A 157 11.84 3.44 -5.42
C PRO A 157 12.17 2.49 -6.57
N SER A 158 11.79 1.23 -6.48
CA SER A 158 12.06 0.21 -7.52
C SER A 158 10.96 0.08 -8.57
N LEU A 159 9.74 0.52 -8.28
CA LEU A 159 8.57 0.27 -9.12
C LEU A 159 8.65 0.94 -10.49
N TYR A 160 9.15 2.17 -10.55
CA TYR A 160 9.28 2.89 -11.84
C TYR A 160 10.13 2.12 -12.84
N LYS A 161 11.31 1.66 -12.38
CA LYS A 161 12.22 0.87 -13.20
C LYS A 161 11.59 -0.48 -13.57
N PHE A 162 10.99 -1.17 -12.60
CA PHE A 162 10.31 -2.43 -12.84
C PHE A 162 9.24 -2.31 -13.94
N CYS A 163 8.38 -1.30 -13.85
CA CYS A 163 7.35 -1.04 -14.86
C CYS A 163 7.93 -0.68 -16.22
N ALA A 164 9.01 0.10 -16.25
CA ALA A 164 9.68 0.47 -17.50
C ALA A 164 10.27 -0.74 -18.24
N ASP A 165 10.85 -1.68 -17.48
CA ASP A 165 11.47 -2.89 -18.03
C ASP A 165 10.42 -3.94 -18.44
N ASN A 166 9.25 -3.95 -17.81
CA ASN A 166 8.21 -4.98 -17.95
C ASN A 166 6.94 -4.49 -18.66
N LYS A 167 7.02 -3.46 -19.51
CA LYS A 167 5.86 -2.86 -20.21
C LYS A 167 4.97 -3.85 -20.96
N LYS A 168 5.56 -4.89 -21.57
CA LYS A 168 4.79 -5.90 -22.31
C LYS A 168 3.97 -6.79 -21.38
N MET A 169 4.58 -7.24 -20.28
CA MET A 169 3.96 -8.06 -19.27
C MET A 169 2.81 -7.31 -18.58
N LEU A 170 3.03 -6.04 -18.23
CA LEU A 170 2.07 -5.19 -17.53
C LEU A 170 1.02 -4.55 -18.44
N LYS A 171 1.08 -4.78 -19.76
CA LYS A 171 0.11 -4.18 -20.67
C LYS A 171 -1.31 -4.55 -20.28
N ALA A 172 -2.15 -3.54 -20.09
CA ALA A 172 -3.56 -3.65 -19.72
C ALA A 172 -4.38 -2.54 -20.39
N ASP A 173 -5.70 -2.69 -20.38
CA ASP A 173 -6.65 -1.65 -20.85
C ASP A 173 -7.08 -0.73 -19.70
N ILE A 174 -7.12 -1.26 -18.47
CA ILE A 174 -7.57 -0.57 -17.26
C ILE A 174 -6.61 -0.93 -16.12
N ILE A 175 -6.25 0.06 -15.30
CA ILE A 175 -5.58 -0.16 -14.03
C ILE A 175 -6.62 0.09 -12.92
N LEU A 176 -6.74 -0.87 -12.01
CA LEU A 176 -7.63 -0.81 -10.86
C LEU A 176 -6.79 -0.69 -9.58
N VAL A 177 -6.95 0.42 -8.88
CA VAL A 177 -6.29 0.73 -7.61
C VAL A 177 -7.36 0.96 -6.56
N SER A 178 -7.25 0.33 -5.40
CA SER A 178 -8.18 0.50 -4.29
C SER A 178 -7.55 1.06 -3.02
N ASP A 179 -6.31 1.48 -3.09
CA ASP A 179 -5.64 2.20 -2.02
C ASP A 179 -6.23 3.61 -1.89
N THR A 180 -7.47 3.64 -1.38
CA THR A 180 -8.30 4.83 -1.27
C THR A 180 -9.27 4.70 -0.09
N SER A 181 -9.85 5.82 0.33
CA SER A 181 -10.88 5.84 1.37
C SER A 181 -12.28 6.10 0.80
N MET A 182 -13.29 5.58 1.47
CA MET A 182 -14.69 5.98 1.23
C MET A 182 -14.99 7.33 1.88
N ILE A 183 -15.94 8.08 1.31
CA ILE A 183 -16.43 9.33 1.89
C ILE A 183 -17.04 9.07 3.30
N SER A 184 -17.79 7.99 3.42
CA SER A 184 -18.28 7.46 4.71
C SER A 184 -18.69 5.99 4.55
N MET A 185 -18.99 5.31 5.65
CA MET A 185 -19.48 3.92 5.64
C MET A 185 -20.77 3.73 4.82
N GLN A 186 -21.56 4.77 4.63
CA GLN A 186 -22.83 4.75 3.90
C GLN A 186 -22.72 5.31 2.47
N ILE A 187 -21.59 5.92 2.12
CA ILE A 187 -21.40 6.59 0.83
C ILE A 187 -20.17 5.96 0.14
N PRO A 188 -20.38 4.93 -0.68
CA PRO A 188 -19.29 4.38 -1.51
C PRO A 188 -18.83 5.41 -2.54
N SER A 189 -17.56 5.37 -2.90
CA SER A 189 -16.96 6.29 -3.86
C SER A 189 -16.05 5.56 -4.84
N ILE A 190 -15.93 6.11 -6.03
CA ILE A 190 -14.91 5.73 -7.01
C ILE A 190 -14.08 6.97 -7.28
N THR A 191 -12.81 6.93 -6.87
CA THR A 191 -11.86 8.02 -7.11
C THR A 191 -11.43 8.00 -8.56
N CYS A 192 -11.72 9.08 -9.30
CA CYS A 192 -11.41 9.19 -10.73
C CYS A 192 -10.23 10.14 -11.04
N GLY A 193 -9.64 10.74 -10.02
CA GLY A 193 -8.52 11.66 -10.16
C GLY A 193 -7.86 11.93 -8.82
N LEU A 194 -6.59 12.30 -8.87
CA LEU A 194 -5.77 12.59 -7.70
C LEU A 194 -5.35 14.06 -7.72
N ARG A 195 -5.07 14.60 -6.53
CA ARG A 195 -4.43 15.91 -6.39
C ARG A 195 -2.96 15.80 -6.73
N GLY A 196 -2.37 16.86 -7.22
CA GLY A 196 -0.92 16.98 -7.31
C GLY A 196 -0.29 17.04 -5.92
N LEU A 197 0.96 16.59 -5.83
CA LEU A 197 1.79 16.67 -4.63
C LEU A 197 3.04 17.49 -4.94
N THR A 198 3.40 18.39 -4.01
CA THR A 198 4.72 19.02 -3.97
C THR A 198 5.31 18.77 -2.60
N TYR A 199 6.44 18.09 -2.55
CA TYR A 199 7.21 17.87 -1.33
C TYR A 199 8.41 18.83 -1.33
N MET A 200 8.66 19.46 -0.20
CA MET A 200 9.80 20.36 -0.02
C MET A 200 10.40 20.15 1.37
N GLU A 201 11.71 20.23 1.43
CA GLU A 201 12.48 20.27 2.67
C GLU A 201 13.27 21.58 2.72
N VAL A 202 13.29 22.21 3.88
CA VAL A 202 14.05 23.45 4.10
C VAL A 202 15.05 23.23 5.24
N GLU A 203 16.32 23.24 4.90
CA GLU A 203 17.42 23.17 5.86
C GLU A 203 18.01 24.55 6.08
N VAL A 204 18.15 24.97 7.34
CA VAL A 204 18.82 26.22 7.71
C VAL A 204 20.06 25.90 8.53
N THR A 205 21.23 26.08 7.90
CA THR A 205 22.52 25.87 8.54
C THR A 205 22.97 27.11 9.30
N GLY A 206 23.26 26.94 10.58
CA GLY A 206 23.77 27.99 11.46
C GLY A 206 25.31 27.96 11.58
N PRO A 207 25.87 28.56 12.65
CA PRO A 207 27.30 28.49 12.95
C PRO A 207 27.81 27.06 13.08
N ASN A 208 29.12 26.86 12.89
CA ASN A 208 29.76 25.55 12.93
C ASN A 208 29.93 24.96 14.36
N LYS A 209 29.37 25.60 15.37
CA LYS A 209 29.33 25.15 16.77
C LYS A 209 28.20 25.84 17.52
N ASP A 210 27.83 25.29 18.64
CA ASP A 210 26.87 25.89 19.57
C ASP A 210 27.45 27.17 20.18
N LEU A 211 26.65 28.24 20.19
CA LEU A 211 27.01 29.53 20.70
C LEU A 211 26.19 29.89 21.94
N HIS A 212 26.89 30.39 22.98
CA HIS A 212 26.23 30.85 24.20
C HIS A 212 25.39 32.08 23.94
N SER A 213 24.09 32.03 24.21
CA SER A 213 23.13 33.11 23.92
C SER A 213 23.44 34.42 24.63
N GLY A 214 24.01 34.38 25.84
CA GLY A 214 24.44 35.57 26.59
C GLY A 214 25.60 36.33 25.99
N LEU A 215 26.40 35.70 25.10
CA LEU A 215 27.54 36.32 24.42
C LEU A 215 27.25 36.69 22.98
N PHE A 216 26.46 35.87 22.30
CA PHE A 216 26.23 35.98 20.84
C PHE A 216 24.78 36.31 20.48
N GLY A 217 23.88 36.34 21.47
CA GLY A 217 22.46 36.68 21.22
C GLY A 217 22.31 38.09 20.64
N GLY A 218 21.56 38.18 19.55
CA GLY A 218 21.36 39.41 18.80
C GLY A 218 22.50 39.76 17.81
N ALA A 219 23.70 39.15 17.97
CA ALA A 219 24.83 39.38 17.05
C ALA A 219 24.92 38.31 15.95
N VAL A 220 24.48 37.11 16.24
CA VAL A 220 24.46 35.98 15.29
C VAL A 220 23.03 35.45 15.15
N ALA A 221 22.58 35.25 13.92
CA ALA A 221 21.26 34.73 13.64
C ALA A 221 21.10 33.30 14.15
N ASN A 222 20.03 33.06 14.88
CA ASN A 222 19.68 31.70 15.32
C ASN A 222 18.93 31.00 14.16
N PRO A 223 19.38 29.82 13.68
CA PRO A 223 18.78 29.12 12.56
C PRO A 223 17.30 28.74 12.82
N ALA A 224 16.92 28.45 14.07
CA ALA A 224 15.53 28.18 14.41
C ALA A 224 14.63 29.41 14.20
N ASN A 225 15.12 30.61 14.56
CA ASN A 225 14.37 31.86 14.32
C ASN A 225 14.28 32.17 12.82
N VAL A 226 15.34 31.94 12.07
CA VAL A 226 15.34 32.13 10.61
C VAL A 226 14.35 31.19 9.94
N LEU A 227 14.35 29.91 10.33
CA LEU A 227 13.42 28.92 9.82
C LEU A 227 11.97 29.31 10.13
N ALA A 228 11.68 29.69 11.38
CA ALA A 228 10.32 30.08 11.79
C ALA A 228 9.81 31.28 10.98
N LEU A 229 10.65 32.32 10.79
CA LEU A 229 10.31 33.50 10.00
C LEU A 229 10.11 33.15 8.51
N SER A 230 10.92 32.26 7.95
CA SER A 230 10.75 31.79 6.57
C SER A 230 9.42 31.05 6.40
N LEU A 231 9.05 30.16 7.34
CA LEU A 231 7.79 29.41 7.28
C LEU A 231 6.55 30.30 7.37
N ILE A 232 6.59 31.41 8.11
CA ILE A 232 5.49 32.38 8.15
C ILE A 232 5.23 32.92 6.74
N HIS A 233 6.27 33.29 6.00
CA HIS A 233 6.14 33.82 4.63
C HIS A 233 5.74 32.74 3.62
N ILE A 234 6.12 31.48 3.82
CA ILE A 234 5.75 30.37 2.94
C ILE A 234 4.30 29.93 3.19
N SER A 235 3.88 29.81 4.47
CA SER A 235 2.57 29.29 4.83
C SER A 235 1.43 30.31 4.69
N GLU A 236 1.72 31.60 4.81
CA GLU A 236 0.74 32.68 4.77
C GLU A 236 1.13 33.77 3.74
N PRO A 237 1.52 33.41 2.51
CA PRO A 237 2.07 34.39 1.56
C PRO A 237 1.08 35.46 1.09
N THR A 238 -0.21 35.29 1.40
CA THR A 238 -1.30 36.07 0.76
C THR A 238 -2.39 36.51 1.70
N ARG A 239 -2.16 36.68 2.98
CA ARG A 239 -3.02 37.55 3.77
C ARG A 239 -2.71 39.01 3.40
N LEU A 240 -3.24 39.44 2.29
CA LEU A 240 -3.49 40.83 1.95
C LEU A 240 -4.77 41.28 2.60
#